data_1da765f35ca37bff429702fbc0e5f886
#
_entry.id   1da765f35ca37bff429702fbc0e5f886
#
_cell.length_a   1.000
_cell.length_b   1.000
_cell.length_c   1.000
_cell.angle_alpha   90.00
_cell.angle_beta   90.00
_cell.angle_gamma   90.00
#
_symmetry.space_group_name_H-M   'P 1'
#
loop_
_entity.id
_entity.type
_entity.pdbx_description
1 polymer ?
#
loop_
_entity_poly.entity_id
_entity_poly.type
_entity_poly.pdbx_seq_one_letter_code
_entity_poly.pdbx_strand_id
1 'polypeptide(L)'
;RKPTTLISEHKVFDKDNNFVRMEPFLFQKSESEGTKKYFNLIGLIIIAIKENRPIIIDEFDAKLHSLLSKAILKLFNSNKIRTTSQLLVACHDTSLIDRNILRRDQIYFVEKDYKGSTNIITLAEYKPRKESPFDKNYLDGKYGGIPIIDDLESIF
;
A
#
# COMPACT_ATOMS: atom_id res chain seq x y z
N ARG A 1 -27.66 13.30 -13.96
CA ARG A 1 -27.17 11.91 -14.07
C ARG A 1 -27.90 11.05 -13.05
N LYS A 2 -28.48 9.91 -13.48
CA LYS A 2 -29.08 8.95 -12.53
C LYS A 2 -27.97 8.41 -11.62
N PRO A 3 -28.22 8.26 -10.31
CA PRO A 3 -27.23 7.66 -9.41
C PRO A 3 -26.97 6.22 -9.87
N THR A 4 -25.70 5.89 -10.09
CA THR A 4 -25.28 4.52 -10.41
C THR A 4 -25.13 3.77 -9.10
N THR A 5 -25.93 2.72 -8.91
CA THR A 5 -25.82 1.84 -7.74
C THR A 5 -24.88 0.69 -8.08
N LEU A 6 -23.82 0.53 -7.27
CA LEU A 6 -22.90 -0.59 -7.40
C LEU A 6 -23.40 -1.76 -6.55
N ILE A 7 -23.45 -2.93 -7.16
CA ILE A 7 -23.91 -4.18 -6.54
C ILE A 7 -22.75 -5.18 -6.58
N SER A 8 -22.49 -5.86 -5.47
CA SER A 8 -21.63 -7.04 -5.38
C SER A 8 -22.51 -8.30 -5.33
N GLU A 9 -22.05 -9.37 -5.97
CA GLU A 9 -22.73 -10.67 -5.94
C GLU A 9 -21.87 -11.68 -5.18
N HIS A 10 -22.47 -12.32 -4.18
CA HIS A 10 -21.82 -13.33 -3.37
C HIS A 10 -22.43 -14.71 -3.61
N LYS A 11 -21.57 -15.73 -3.61
CA LYS A 11 -22.04 -17.12 -3.71
C LYS A 11 -22.65 -17.55 -2.37
N VAL A 12 -23.85 -18.10 -2.43
CA VAL A 12 -24.53 -18.72 -1.29
C VAL A 12 -24.41 -20.23 -1.40
N PHE A 13 -24.02 -20.87 -0.29
CA PHE A 13 -23.85 -22.32 -0.19
C PHE A 13 -24.84 -22.87 0.85
N ASP A 14 -25.27 -24.13 0.66
CA ASP A 14 -26.04 -24.86 1.65
C ASP A 14 -25.16 -25.43 2.79
N LYS A 15 -25.77 -26.17 3.72
CA LYS A 15 -25.05 -26.78 4.86
C LYS A 15 -24.01 -27.83 4.44
N ASP A 16 -24.15 -28.37 3.22
CA ASP A 16 -23.29 -29.40 2.65
C ASP A 16 -22.24 -28.81 1.69
N ASN A 17 -22.06 -27.46 1.71
CA ASN A 17 -21.17 -26.69 0.83
C ASN A 17 -21.48 -26.77 -0.68
N ASN A 18 -22.72 -27.10 -1.07
CA ASN A 18 -23.13 -27.04 -2.46
C ASN A 18 -23.54 -25.59 -2.81
N PHE A 19 -23.17 -25.15 -4.00
CA PHE A 19 -23.59 -23.84 -4.50
C PHE A 19 -25.11 -23.81 -4.71
N VAL A 20 -25.78 -22.80 -4.15
CA VAL A 20 -27.23 -22.61 -4.24
C VAL A 20 -27.56 -21.50 -5.24
N ARG A 21 -27.02 -20.29 -5.03
CA ARG A 21 -27.32 -19.12 -5.85
C ARG A 21 -26.28 -18.00 -5.66
N MET A 22 -26.35 -17.00 -6.54
CA MET A 22 -25.73 -15.70 -6.30
C MET A 22 -26.72 -14.81 -5.56
N GLU A 23 -26.24 -14.07 -4.55
CA GLU A 23 -27.03 -13.11 -3.78
C GLU A 23 -26.47 -11.70 -4.02
N PRO A 24 -27.29 -10.76 -4.50
CA PRO A 24 -26.85 -9.39 -4.72
C PRO A 24 -26.90 -8.55 -3.44
N PHE A 25 -25.85 -7.78 -3.19
CA PHE A 25 -25.74 -6.85 -2.07
C PHE A 25 -25.38 -5.44 -2.54
N LEU A 26 -25.82 -4.43 -1.81
CA LEU A 26 -25.38 -3.08 -2.05
C LEU A 26 -23.90 -2.95 -1.63
N PHE A 27 -23.00 -2.76 -2.60
CA PHE A 27 -21.54 -2.72 -2.41
C PHE A 27 -21.14 -1.81 -1.23
N GLN A 28 -21.69 -0.60 -1.19
CA GLN A 28 -21.35 0.38 -0.15
C GLN A 28 -21.77 -0.04 1.28
N LYS A 29 -22.80 -0.89 1.41
CA LYS A 29 -23.32 -1.31 2.71
C LYS A 29 -22.73 -2.64 3.18
N SER A 30 -22.43 -3.53 2.25
CA SER A 30 -22.14 -4.93 2.56
C SER A 30 -20.66 -5.28 2.46
N GLU A 31 -19.87 -4.53 1.66
CA GLU A 31 -18.46 -4.81 1.53
C GLU A 31 -17.63 -4.21 2.66
N SER A 32 -16.50 -4.87 2.95
CA SER A 32 -15.52 -4.37 3.92
C SER A 32 -14.91 -3.05 3.45
N GLU A 33 -14.43 -2.23 4.40
CA GLU A 33 -13.72 -0.98 4.07
C GLU A 33 -12.47 -1.24 3.21
N GLY A 34 -11.77 -2.36 3.44
CA GLY A 34 -10.64 -2.77 2.62
C GLY A 34 -11.04 -3.09 1.18
N THR A 35 -12.14 -3.81 0.98
CA THR A 35 -12.70 -4.11 -0.35
C THR A 35 -13.08 -2.83 -1.09
N LYS A 36 -13.74 -1.90 -0.41
CA LYS A 36 -14.12 -0.59 -0.96
C LYS A 36 -12.90 0.23 -1.36
N LYS A 37 -11.89 0.30 -0.47
CA LYS A 37 -10.63 1.00 -0.77
C LYS A 37 -9.93 0.38 -1.97
N TYR A 38 -9.79 -0.95 -2.00
CA TYR A 38 -9.17 -1.65 -3.11
C TYR A 38 -9.87 -1.38 -4.44
N PHE A 39 -11.21 -1.47 -4.46
CA PHE A 39 -12.01 -1.19 -5.67
C PHE A 39 -11.79 0.22 -6.19
N ASN A 40 -11.80 1.21 -5.31
CA ASN A 40 -11.58 2.61 -5.68
C ASN A 40 -10.14 2.83 -6.21
N LEU A 41 -9.15 2.25 -5.53
CA LEU A 41 -7.76 2.35 -5.93
C LEU A 41 -7.49 1.72 -7.30
N ILE A 42 -8.00 0.50 -7.53
CA ILE A 42 -7.73 -0.19 -8.80
C ILE A 42 -8.32 0.56 -9.98
N GLY A 43 -9.47 1.21 -9.81
CA GLY A 43 -10.07 2.08 -10.82
C GLY A 43 -9.16 3.26 -11.18
N LEU A 44 -8.63 3.96 -10.17
CA LEU A 44 -7.69 5.07 -10.36
C LEU A 44 -6.38 4.60 -11.02
N ILE A 45 -5.85 3.47 -10.58
CA ILE A 45 -4.62 2.87 -11.12
C ILE A 45 -4.79 2.52 -12.60
N ILE A 46 -5.92 1.91 -12.98
CA ILE A 46 -6.22 1.58 -14.39
C ILE A 46 -6.24 2.84 -15.25
N ILE A 47 -6.87 3.91 -14.77
CA ILE A 47 -6.93 5.20 -15.47
C ILE A 47 -5.52 5.79 -15.60
N ALA A 48 -4.75 5.83 -14.50
CA ALA A 48 -3.40 6.36 -14.50
C ALA A 48 -2.49 5.62 -15.49
N ILE A 49 -2.54 4.30 -15.53
CA ILE A 49 -1.77 3.47 -16.45
C ILE A 49 -2.20 3.71 -17.90
N LYS A 50 -3.51 3.73 -18.19
CA LYS A 50 -4.02 3.94 -19.56
C LYS A 50 -3.70 5.33 -20.11
N GLU A 51 -3.71 6.33 -19.25
CA GLU A 51 -3.49 7.72 -19.64
C GLU A 51 -2.03 8.16 -19.43
N ASN A 52 -1.14 7.25 -18.99
CA ASN A 52 0.26 7.55 -18.66
C ASN A 52 0.41 8.73 -17.68
N ARG A 53 -0.48 8.82 -16.69
CA ARG A 53 -0.45 9.86 -15.66
C ARG A 53 0.22 9.39 -14.40
N PRO A 54 0.96 10.25 -13.68
CA PRO A 54 1.43 9.93 -12.34
C PRO A 54 0.26 9.88 -11.37
N ILE A 55 0.38 9.03 -10.35
CA ILE A 55 -0.57 8.91 -9.26
C ILE A 55 0.17 9.03 -7.92
N ILE A 56 -0.36 9.83 -7.02
CA ILE A 56 0.18 10.04 -5.68
C ILE A 56 -0.89 9.60 -4.68
N ILE A 57 -0.51 8.73 -3.75
CA ILE A 57 -1.43 8.17 -2.76
C ILE A 57 -0.80 8.30 -1.38
N ASP A 58 -1.48 9.05 -0.51
CA ASP A 58 -1.18 9.11 0.91
C ASP A 58 -1.91 8.01 1.67
N GLU A 59 -1.34 7.55 2.80
CA GLU A 59 -1.87 6.42 3.59
C GLU A 59 -2.23 5.20 2.70
N PHE A 60 -1.31 4.85 1.81
CA PHE A 60 -1.54 3.81 0.81
C PHE A 60 -1.94 2.47 1.42
N ASP A 61 -1.31 2.08 2.51
CA ASP A 61 -1.50 0.83 3.25
C ASP A 61 -2.73 0.84 4.17
N ALA A 62 -3.29 2.00 4.51
CA ALA A 62 -4.43 2.08 5.43
C ALA A 62 -5.62 1.26 4.91
N LYS A 63 -6.15 0.36 5.76
CA LYS A 63 -7.28 -0.54 5.45
C LYS A 63 -7.03 -1.54 4.30
N LEU A 64 -5.81 -1.65 3.76
CA LEU A 64 -5.44 -2.65 2.78
C LEU A 64 -4.64 -3.77 3.44
N HIS A 65 -4.86 -4.99 2.98
CA HIS A 65 -3.98 -6.09 3.34
C HIS A 65 -2.63 -5.91 2.65
N SER A 66 -1.51 -6.09 3.37
CA SER A 66 -0.14 -5.88 2.83
C SER A 66 0.13 -6.61 1.52
N LEU A 67 -0.47 -7.79 1.30
CA LEU A 67 -0.34 -8.52 0.04
C LEU A 67 -0.95 -7.77 -1.14
N LEU A 68 -2.08 -7.06 -0.94
CA LEU A 68 -2.69 -6.23 -1.99
C LEU A 68 -1.82 -5.01 -2.30
N SER A 69 -1.29 -4.36 -1.26
CA SER A 69 -0.35 -3.25 -1.40
C SER A 69 0.89 -3.67 -2.18
N LYS A 70 1.49 -4.82 -1.84
CA LYS A 70 2.61 -5.41 -2.57
C LYS A 70 2.27 -5.73 -4.03
N ALA A 71 1.07 -6.25 -4.31
CA ALA A 71 0.64 -6.55 -5.67
C ALA A 71 0.56 -5.28 -6.54
N ILE A 72 0.06 -4.17 -5.98
CA ILE A 72 -0.01 -2.89 -6.68
C ILE A 72 1.41 -2.35 -6.96
N LEU A 73 2.33 -2.39 -5.98
CA LEU A 73 3.72 -1.97 -6.19
C LEU A 73 4.40 -2.81 -7.28
N LYS A 74 4.20 -4.14 -7.26
CA LYS A 74 4.71 -5.04 -8.31
C LYS A 74 4.16 -4.70 -9.69
N LEU A 75 2.90 -4.27 -9.78
CA LEU A 75 2.27 -3.90 -11.03
C LEU A 75 3.03 -2.76 -11.73
N PHE A 76 3.38 -1.68 -10.99
CA PHE A 76 4.13 -0.55 -11.53
C PHE A 76 5.60 -0.86 -11.84
N ASN A 77 6.19 -1.84 -11.16
CA ASN A 77 7.55 -2.31 -11.42
C ASN A 77 7.62 -3.46 -12.45
N SER A 78 6.47 -3.84 -13.04
CA SER A 78 6.39 -4.96 -13.98
C SER A 78 6.73 -4.53 -15.40
N ASN A 79 7.64 -5.26 -16.06
CA ASN A 79 7.94 -5.08 -17.48
C ASN A 79 6.80 -5.54 -18.41
N LYS A 80 5.74 -6.15 -17.87
CA LYS A 80 4.59 -6.63 -18.65
C LYS A 80 3.64 -5.51 -19.03
N ILE A 81 3.67 -4.40 -18.29
CA ILE A 81 2.82 -3.24 -18.54
C ILE A 81 3.67 -2.13 -19.15
N ARG A 82 3.36 -1.79 -20.40
CA ARG A 82 4.02 -0.67 -21.07
C ARG A 82 3.30 0.61 -20.70
N THR A 83 3.85 1.33 -19.72
CA THR A 83 3.35 2.64 -19.30
C THR A 83 4.51 3.53 -18.83
N THR A 84 4.35 4.82 -18.96
CA THR A 84 5.21 5.83 -18.33
C THR A 84 4.59 6.39 -17.04
N SER A 85 3.45 5.84 -16.62
CA SER A 85 2.81 6.20 -15.36
C SER A 85 3.72 5.89 -14.18
N GLN A 86 3.74 6.80 -13.20
CA GLN A 86 4.53 6.68 -11.98
C GLN A 86 3.60 6.59 -10.77
N LEU A 87 3.95 5.75 -9.81
CA LEU A 87 3.25 5.63 -8.53
C LEU A 87 4.16 6.17 -7.42
N LEU A 88 3.70 7.19 -6.71
CA LEU A 88 4.30 7.69 -5.48
C LEU A 88 3.34 7.39 -4.33
N VAL A 89 3.82 6.72 -3.29
CA VAL A 89 3.00 6.37 -2.11
C VAL A 89 3.68 6.78 -0.82
N ALA A 90 2.90 7.28 0.14
CA ALA A 90 3.30 7.37 1.53
C ALA A 90 2.58 6.24 2.31
N CYS A 91 3.32 5.55 3.16
CA CYS A 91 2.81 4.40 3.91
C CYS A 91 3.59 4.17 5.20
N HIS A 92 3.00 3.43 6.13
CA HIS A 92 3.61 3.04 7.40
C HIS A 92 3.93 1.54 7.48
N ASP A 93 3.47 0.72 6.51
CA ASP A 93 3.71 -0.72 6.48
C ASP A 93 5.15 -1.03 6.05
N THR A 94 5.98 -1.35 7.04
CA THR A 94 7.40 -1.69 6.83
C THR A 94 7.60 -2.92 5.94
N SER A 95 6.60 -3.81 5.86
CA SER A 95 6.66 -4.98 4.98
C SER A 95 6.72 -4.63 3.49
N LEU A 96 6.37 -3.37 3.13
CA LEU A 96 6.47 -2.87 1.76
C LEU A 96 7.91 -2.50 1.36
N ILE A 97 8.82 -2.37 2.33
CA ILE A 97 10.25 -2.15 2.10
C ILE A 97 10.90 -3.48 1.66
N ASP A 98 10.46 -3.98 0.51
CA ASP A 98 10.84 -5.30 0.01
C ASP A 98 11.80 -5.16 -1.20
N ARG A 99 13.03 -5.62 -1.04
CA ARG A 99 14.09 -5.58 -2.08
C ARG A 99 13.73 -6.34 -3.37
N ASN A 100 12.77 -7.28 -3.29
CA ASN A 100 12.31 -8.03 -4.46
C ASN A 100 11.26 -7.24 -5.27
N ILE A 101 10.75 -6.14 -4.69
CA ILE A 101 9.72 -5.30 -5.30
C ILE A 101 10.31 -3.94 -5.66
N LEU A 102 11.11 -3.34 -4.76
CA LEU A 102 11.60 -1.97 -4.87
C LEU A 102 13.13 -1.94 -4.92
N ARG A 103 13.66 -1.03 -5.73
CA ARG A 103 15.07 -0.67 -5.71
C ARG A 103 15.35 0.32 -4.59
N ARG A 104 16.60 0.42 -4.17
CA ARG A 104 17.04 1.35 -3.10
C ARG A 104 16.74 2.82 -3.42
N ASP A 105 16.82 3.19 -4.69
CA ASP A 105 16.50 4.54 -5.19
C ASP A 105 15.01 4.85 -5.24
N GLN A 106 14.14 3.87 -5.01
CA GLN A 106 12.69 4.03 -4.94
C GLN A 106 12.14 4.14 -3.52
N ILE A 107 13.00 4.01 -2.51
CA ILE A 107 12.60 4.03 -1.10
C ILE A 107 13.16 5.28 -0.45
N TYR A 108 12.27 6.07 0.15
CA TYR A 108 12.58 7.30 0.86
C TYR A 108 12.10 7.22 2.30
N PHE A 109 12.93 7.65 3.23
CA PHE A 109 12.57 7.84 4.63
C PHE A 109 12.36 9.31 4.89
N VAL A 110 11.28 9.62 5.60
CA VAL A 110 10.88 10.99 5.93
C VAL A 110 10.84 11.11 7.45
N GLU A 111 11.59 12.04 7.98
CA GLU A 111 11.63 12.31 9.43
C GLU A 111 11.56 13.81 9.72
N LYS A 112 11.08 14.15 10.89
CA LYS A 112 11.14 15.52 11.41
C LYS A 112 12.26 15.62 12.44
N ASP A 113 13.08 16.65 12.32
CA ASP A 113 14.06 16.98 13.35
C ASP A 113 13.38 17.64 14.57
N TYR A 114 14.17 17.88 15.62
CA TYR A 114 13.68 18.51 16.85
C TYR A 114 13.17 19.95 16.66
N LYS A 115 13.47 20.60 15.54
CA LYS A 115 12.99 21.93 15.15
C LYS A 115 11.72 21.85 14.30
N GLY A 116 11.25 20.65 13.96
CA GLY A 116 10.11 20.43 13.11
C GLY A 116 10.40 20.49 11.61
N SER A 117 11.68 20.61 11.19
CA SER A 117 12.07 20.52 9.78
C SER A 117 11.95 19.11 9.27
N THR A 118 11.47 18.94 8.05
CA THR A 118 11.34 17.64 7.41
C THR A 118 12.59 17.31 6.61
N ASN A 119 13.20 16.16 6.90
CA ASN A 119 14.32 15.61 6.15
C ASN A 119 13.82 14.41 5.33
N ILE A 120 14.32 14.31 4.09
CA ILE A 120 14.00 13.19 3.20
C ILE A 120 15.31 12.58 2.74
N ILE A 121 15.51 11.29 3.01
CA ILE A 121 16.73 10.56 2.70
C ILE A 121 16.39 9.29 1.93
N THR A 122 17.08 9.01 0.84
CA THR A 122 16.85 7.78 0.09
C THR A 122 17.57 6.60 0.74
N LEU A 123 17.00 5.40 0.63
CA LEU A 123 17.72 4.19 1.07
C LEU A 123 19.04 4.00 0.30
N ALA A 124 19.13 4.53 -0.92
CA ALA A 124 20.37 4.47 -1.71
C ALA A 124 21.55 5.20 -1.06
N GLU A 125 21.30 6.29 -0.31
CA GLU A 125 22.35 7.08 0.38
C GLU A 125 23.00 6.29 1.51
N TYR A 126 22.29 5.39 2.17
CA TYR A 126 22.81 4.50 3.20
C TYR A 126 23.69 3.37 2.64
N LYS A 127 23.75 3.20 1.31
CA LYS A 127 24.56 2.19 0.61
C LYS A 127 24.43 0.77 1.21
N PRO A 128 23.22 0.30 1.55
CA PRO A 128 23.07 -1.03 2.13
C PRO A 128 23.54 -2.09 1.13
N ARG A 129 24.06 -3.22 1.63
CA ARG A 129 24.42 -4.35 0.78
C ARG A 129 23.16 -4.86 0.06
N LYS A 130 23.32 -5.37 -1.16
CA LYS A 130 22.20 -5.82 -2.01
C LYS A 130 21.33 -6.89 -1.34
N GLU A 131 21.92 -7.71 -0.49
CA GLU A 131 21.24 -8.82 0.22
C GLU A 131 20.71 -8.43 1.61
N SER A 132 20.92 -7.17 2.04
CA SER A 132 20.47 -6.72 3.35
C SER A 132 18.94 -6.80 3.47
N PRO A 133 18.39 -7.23 4.61
CA PRO A 133 16.97 -7.17 4.89
C PRO A 133 16.60 -5.71 5.19
N PHE A 134 16.04 -4.99 4.21
CA PHE A 134 15.77 -3.56 4.34
C PHE A 134 14.75 -3.25 5.42
N ASP A 135 13.68 -4.04 5.49
CA ASP A 135 12.62 -3.96 6.49
C ASP A 135 13.16 -4.11 7.93
N LYS A 136 13.94 -5.15 8.19
CA LYS A 136 14.55 -5.36 9.51
C LYS A 136 15.52 -4.26 9.88
N ASN A 137 16.39 -3.86 8.96
CA ASN A 137 17.35 -2.78 9.20
C ASN A 137 16.66 -1.44 9.48
N TYR A 138 15.51 -1.18 8.86
CA TYR A 138 14.70 -0.02 9.19
C TYR A 138 14.17 -0.11 10.62
N LEU A 139 13.56 -1.23 11.00
CA LEU A 139 13.06 -1.45 12.36
C LEU A 139 14.17 -1.40 13.42
N ASP A 140 15.40 -1.79 13.06
CA ASP A 140 16.60 -1.65 13.90
C ASP A 140 17.13 -0.19 13.99
N GLY A 141 16.49 0.78 13.34
CA GLY A 141 16.88 2.20 13.38
C GLY A 141 18.04 2.59 12.47
N LYS A 142 18.51 1.70 11.60
CA LYS A 142 19.72 1.97 10.79
C LYS A 142 19.53 3.03 9.70
N TYR A 143 18.29 3.39 9.40
CA TYR A 143 17.93 4.32 8.32
C TYR A 143 17.21 5.57 8.80
N GLY A 144 17.07 5.78 10.12
CA GLY A 144 16.27 6.87 10.66
C GLY A 144 14.75 6.69 10.40
N GLY A 145 13.97 7.74 10.64
CA GLY A 145 12.52 7.74 10.37
C GLY A 145 11.69 6.81 11.28
N ILE A 146 12.27 6.31 12.37
CA ILE A 146 11.54 5.49 13.34
C ILE A 146 10.93 6.40 14.40
N PRO A 147 9.68 6.15 14.82
CA PRO A 147 9.13 6.85 15.96
C PRO A 147 9.94 6.54 17.23
N ILE A 148 10.28 7.60 17.98
CA ILE A 148 10.87 7.46 19.31
C ILE A 148 9.72 7.06 20.23
N ILE A 149 9.80 5.85 20.78
CA ILE A 149 8.83 5.34 21.75
C ILE A 149 9.50 5.44 23.11
N ASP A 150 9.03 6.39 23.92
CA ASP A 150 9.43 6.47 25.33
C ASP A 150 8.87 5.27 26.09
N ASP A 151 9.53 4.93 27.20
CA ASP A 151 9.07 3.85 28.07
C ASP A 151 7.72 4.22 28.68
N LEU A 152 6.65 3.61 28.12
CA LEU A 152 5.29 3.83 28.56
C LEU A 152 5.06 3.37 30.02
N GLU A 153 5.88 2.42 30.52
CA GLU A 153 5.79 1.95 31.92
C GLU A 153 6.21 3.05 32.90
N SER A 154 7.02 4.01 32.47
CA SER A 154 7.43 5.15 33.29
C SER A 154 6.30 6.15 33.60
N ILE A 155 5.13 5.99 32.96
CA ILE A 155 3.96 6.85 33.14
C ILE A 155 3.07 6.35 34.32
N PHE A 156 3.25 5.10 34.76
CA PHE A 156 2.50 4.44 35.82
C PHE A 156 3.36 4.15 37.05
#